data_f2da232a3b7f5b805087c0ba4d198d6d
#
_entry.id   f2da232a3b7f5b805087c0ba4d198d6d
#
_cell.length_a   1.000
_cell.length_b   1.000
_cell.length_c   1.000
_cell.angle_alpha   90.00
_cell.angle_beta   90.00
_cell.angle_gamma   90.00
#
_symmetry.space_group_name_H-M   'P 1'
#
loop_
_entity.id
_entity.type
_entity.pdbx_description
1 polymer ?
#
loop_
_entity_poly.entity_id
_entity_poly.type
_entity_poly.pdbx_seq_one_letter_code
_entity_poly.pdbx_strand_id
1 'polypeptide(L)'
;MVTPDTAILIVQATPWSASTAGPVTAEVVSVTIQNEKDLDQYKGKLGGKIVLYGPMREVPPIDKGLFGRYTEKELDDIAQFPISPNAGVSPETQARINAYRERQKIIDKVAAFFAEENVAAVIEPSRDARNGGGSGGTLFDDNGATLGRTPYIAEKRVRVPVVVAAIESYGRLFRLIQAHVPVTVQLDVETRVTGEHEHGFDTIAEIPGTDPTLKDQVVMVGGHLDSWIAGTGATDNGAGTVVAMHA
;
A
#
# COMPACT_ATOMS: atom_id res chain seq x y z
N MET A 1 -11.02 -20.37 1.20
CA MET A 1 -12.50 -20.37 1.16
C MET A 1 -13.01 -21.74 1.54
N VAL A 2 -14.04 -21.79 2.36
CA VAL A 2 -14.66 -23.04 2.87
C VAL A 2 -15.97 -23.30 2.16
N THR A 3 -16.80 -22.29 2.02
CA THR A 3 -18.05 -22.36 1.25
C THR A 3 -18.10 -21.24 0.19
N PRO A 4 -18.81 -21.41 -0.93
CA PRO A 4 -19.66 -22.55 -1.33
C PRO A 4 -18.89 -23.83 -1.72
N ASP A 5 -17.61 -23.70 -2.03
CA ASP A 5 -16.70 -24.81 -2.36
C ASP A 5 -15.33 -24.57 -1.72
N THR A 6 -14.62 -25.65 -1.43
CA THR A 6 -13.26 -25.52 -0.86
C THR A 6 -12.28 -25.04 -1.92
N ALA A 7 -11.65 -23.91 -1.66
CA ALA A 7 -10.62 -23.35 -2.55
C ALA A 7 -9.56 -22.60 -1.75
N ILE A 8 -8.33 -22.71 -2.21
CA ILE A 8 -7.21 -21.91 -1.69
C ILE A 8 -7.38 -20.46 -2.17
N LEU A 9 -7.20 -19.52 -1.25
CA LEU A 9 -7.06 -18.09 -1.55
C LEU A 9 -5.60 -17.72 -1.48
N ILE A 10 -5.13 -16.99 -2.48
CA ILE A 10 -3.79 -16.42 -2.46
C ILE A 10 -3.87 -15.10 -1.70
N VAL A 11 -3.32 -15.08 -0.49
CA VAL A 11 -3.35 -13.93 0.41
C VAL A 11 -2.01 -13.75 1.12
N GLN A 12 -1.72 -12.53 1.53
CA GLN A 12 -0.57 -12.18 2.34
C GLN A 12 -1.01 -11.28 3.50
N ALA A 13 -0.53 -11.55 4.70
CA ALA A 13 -0.74 -10.65 5.83
C ALA A 13 -0.05 -9.30 5.56
N THR A 14 -0.72 -8.21 5.89
CA THR A 14 -0.10 -6.90 5.79
C THR A 14 0.86 -6.68 6.95
N PRO A 15 1.99 -6.02 6.71
CA PRO A 15 2.90 -5.66 7.78
C PRO A 15 2.19 -4.84 8.86
N TRP A 16 2.61 -5.04 10.11
CA TRP A 16 2.07 -4.37 11.30
C TRP A 16 0.56 -4.57 11.55
N SER A 17 -0.09 -5.48 10.86
CA SER A 17 -1.46 -5.86 11.19
C SER A 17 -1.52 -6.72 12.46
N ALA A 18 -2.69 -6.82 13.06
CA ALA A 18 -2.90 -7.73 14.17
C ALA A 18 -2.91 -9.19 13.71
N SER A 19 -2.64 -10.12 14.64
CA SER A 19 -2.85 -11.56 14.43
C SER A 19 -4.30 -11.95 14.65
N THR A 20 -4.72 -13.06 14.06
CA THR A 20 -5.93 -13.76 14.51
C THR A 20 -5.64 -14.52 15.83
N ALA A 21 -6.67 -14.83 16.60
CA ALA A 21 -6.54 -15.63 17.82
C ALA A 21 -6.50 -17.15 17.49
N GLY A 22 -5.68 -17.55 16.51
CA GLY A 22 -5.69 -18.86 15.88
C GLY A 22 -6.59 -18.88 14.65
N PRO A 23 -6.85 -20.08 14.07
CA PRO A 23 -7.69 -20.19 12.88
C PRO A 23 -9.10 -19.65 13.12
N VAL A 24 -9.54 -18.69 12.31
CA VAL A 24 -10.87 -18.09 12.35
C VAL A 24 -11.61 -18.47 11.09
N THR A 25 -12.79 -19.08 11.26
CA THR A 25 -13.72 -19.38 10.16
C THR A 25 -14.95 -18.50 10.30
N ALA A 26 -15.21 -17.64 9.33
CA ALA A 26 -16.32 -16.69 9.39
C ALA A 26 -16.94 -16.39 8.03
N GLU A 27 -18.16 -15.89 8.07
CA GLU A 27 -18.86 -15.35 6.91
C GLU A 27 -18.13 -14.12 6.37
N VAL A 28 -18.06 -14.02 5.03
CA VAL A 28 -17.48 -12.87 4.34
C VAL A 28 -18.57 -11.92 3.90
N VAL A 29 -18.42 -10.64 4.26
CA VAL A 29 -19.33 -9.57 3.85
C VAL A 29 -18.57 -8.47 3.12
N SER A 30 -19.15 -7.92 2.06
CA SER A 30 -18.57 -6.80 1.35
C SER A 30 -19.01 -5.48 1.98
N VAL A 31 -18.06 -4.59 2.20
CA VAL A 31 -18.29 -3.28 2.82
C VAL A 31 -17.75 -2.18 1.91
N THR A 32 -18.59 -1.20 1.63
CA THR A 32 -18.24 -0.01 0.85
C THR A 32 -18.43 1.22 1.70
N ILE A 33 -17.34 1.91 2.04
CA ILE A 33 -17.33 3.14 2.82
C ILE A 33 -16.55 4.19 2.04
N GLN A 34 -17.23 5.22 1.59
CA GLN A 34 -16.65 6.36 0.87
C GLN A 34 -16.55 7.60 1.74
N ASN A 35 -17.42 7.70 2.73
CA ASN A 35 -17.50 8.82 3.67
C ASN A 35 -17.97 8.32 5.05
N GLU A 36 -17.91 9.20 6.05
CA GLU A 36 -18.21 8.86 7.43
C GLU A 36 -19.65 8.38 7.66
N LYS A 37 -20.63 8.91 6.90
CA LYS A 37 -22.04 8.53 7.05
C LYS A 37 -22.29 7.07 6.63
N ASP A 38 -21.44 6.53 5.76
CA ASP A 38 -21.58 5.14 5.33
C ASP A 38 -21.32 4.14 6.46
N LEU A 39 -20.58 4.55 7.51
CA LEU A 39 -20.34 3.73 8.70
C LEU A 39 -21.64 3.32 9.40
N ASP A 40 -22.62 4.23 9.45
CA ASP A 40 -23.90 4.00 10.14
C ASP A 40 -24.67 2.81 9.55
N GLN A 41 -24.48 2.51 8.26
CA GLN A 41 -25.13 1.38 7.59
C GLN A 41 -24.66 0.03 8.13
N TYR A 42 -23.43 -0.03 8.64
CA TYR A 42 -22.77 -1.26 9.08
C TYR A 42 -22.70 -1.42 10.59
N LYS A 43 -23.09 -0.41 11.35
CA LYS A 43 -23.03 -0.40 12.82
C LYS A 43 -23.81 -1.57 13.43
N GLY A 44 -23.13 -2.35 14.27
CA GLY A 44 -23.66 -3.53 14.93
C GLY A 44 -23.86 -4.75 14.01
N LYS A 45 -23.32 -4.74 12.78
CA LYS A 45 -23.54 -5.80 11.77
C LYS A 45 -22.29 -6.60 11.40
N LEU A 46 -21.11 -6.14 11.79
CA LEU A 46 -19.83 -6.71 11.34
C LEU A 46 -19.16 -7.63 12.36
N GLY A 47 -19.69 -7.73 13.57
CA GLY A 47 -19.09 -8.50 14.65
C GLY A 47 -18.82 -9.95 14.25
N GLY A 48 -17.58 -10.41 14.41
CA GLY A 48 -17.13 -11.76 14.09
C GLY A 48 -17.10 -12.12 12.60
N LYS A 49 -17.38 -11.19 11.70
CA LYS A 49 -17.33 -11.41 10.24
C LYS A 49 -15.96 -11.08 9.66
N ILE A 50 -15.67 -11.67 8.50
CA ILE A 50 -14.55 -11.28 7.66
C ILE A 50 -15.06 -10.22 6.67
N VAL A 51 -14.43 -9.06 6.66
CA VAL A 51 -14.86 -7.93 5.82
C VAL A 51 -14.03 -7.89 4.53
N LEU A 52 -14.71 -7.89 3.40
CA LEU A 52 -14.12 -7.58 2.11
C LEU A 52 -14.17 -6.06 1.91
N TYR A 53 -13.00 -5.40 1.98
CA TYR A 53 -12.89 -3.95 1.97
C TYR A 53 -12.04 -3.44 0.81
N GLY A 54 -12.66 -2.70 -0.07
CA GLY A 54 -12.02 -2.11 -1.25
C GLY A 54 -12.79 -2.43 -2.53
N PRO A 55 -12.60 -1.63 -3.58
CA PRO A 55 -13.30 -1.83 -4.84
C PRO A 55 -12.76 -3.06 -5.58
N MET A 56 -13.65 -3.75 -6.27
CA MET A 56 -13.24 -4.69 -7.30
C MET A 56 -12.40 -3.94 -8.34
N ARG A 57 -11.27 -4.49 -8.73
CA ARG A 57 -10.39 -3.91 -9.73
C ARG A 57 -10.50 -4.65 -11.04
N GLU A 58 -10.51 -3.89 -12.11
CA GLU A 58 -10.35 -4.43 -13.46
C GLU A 58 -8.86 -4.73 -13.70
N VAL A 59 -8.61 -5.87 -14.32
CA VAL A 59 -7.29 -6.25 -14.80
C VAL A 59 -7.35 -6.17 -16.33
N PRO A 60 -6.90 -5.06 -16.93
CA PRO A 60 -6.88 -4.94 -18.37
C PRO A 60 -5.90 -5.95 -18.97
N PRO A 61 -6.20 -6.49 -20.16
CA PRO A 61 -5.24 -7.32 -20.86
C PRO A 61 -3.97 -6.53 -21.18
N ILE A 62 -2.83 -7.19 -21.12
CA ILE A 62 -1.55 -6.61 -21.52
C ILE A 62 -1.47 -6.69 -23.05
N ASP A 63 -1.92 -5.66 -23.73
CA ASP A 63 -1.92 -5.53 -25.20
C ASP A 63 -0.74 -4.68 -25.73
N LYS A 64 -0.01 -4.01 -24.83
CA LYS A 64 1.16 -3.19 -25.14
C LYS A 64 2.36 -3.67 -24.36
N GLY A 65 3.55 -3.49 -24.94
CA GLY A 65 4.81 -3.76 -24.24
C GLY A 65 4.88 -2.93 -22.93
N LEU A 66 5.38 -3.56 -21.87
CA LEU A 66 5.55 -2.91 -20.56
C LEU A 66 6.62 -1.81 -20.58
N PHE A 67 7.51 -1.86 -21.56
CA PHE A 67 8.61 -0.92 -21.74
C PHE A 67 8.53 -0.32 -23.14
N GLY A 68 8.59 1.00 -23.21
CA GLY A 68 8.76 1.77 -24.42
C GLY A 68 10.09 2.54 -24.36
N ARG A 69 10.71 2.75 -25.52
CA ARG A 69 11.78 3.76 -25.64
C ARG A 69 11.14 5.09 -25.96
N TYR A 70 11.68 6.14 -25.39
CA TYR A 70 11.34 7.49 -25.80
C TYR A 70 11.69 7.70 -27.28
N THR A 71 10.82 8.36 -28.01
CA THR A 71 11.11 8.88 -29.34
C THR A 71 12.04 10.09 -29.23
N GLU A 72 12.73 10.44 -30.31
CA GLU A 72 13.58 11.65 -30.34
C GLU A 72 12.81 12.89 -29.92
N LYS A 73 11.55 13.03 -30.38
CA LYS A 73 10.69 14.14 -29.99
C LYS A 73 10.42 14.18 -28.49
N GLU A 74 10.13 13.04 -27.86
CA GLU A 74 9.91 12.97 -26.41
C GLU A 74 11.18 13.29 -25.62
N LEU A 75 12.35 12.89 -26.13
CA LEU A 75 13.63 13.25 -25.54
C LEU A 75 13.90 14.76 -25.65
N ASP A 76 13.59 15.37 -26.80
CA ASP A 76 13.67 16.82 -26.99
C ASP A 76 12.71 17.57 -26.06
N ASP A 77 11.49 17.11 -25.93
CA ASP A 77 10.49 17.69 -25.01
C ASP A 77 10.96 17.61 -23.55
N ILE A 78 11.57 16.51 -23.14
CA ILE A 78 12.17 16.34 -21.81
C ILE A 78 13.36 17.27 -21.61
N ALA A 79 14.23 17.40 -22.62
CA ALA A 79 15.39 18.30 -22.56
C ALA A 79 15.01 19.78 -22.41
N GLN A 80 13.83 20.15 -22.92
CA GLN A 80 13.29 21.51 -22.82
C GLN A 80 12.41 21.70 -21.57
N PHE A 81 12.34 20.72 -20.68
CA PHE A 81 11.51 20.83 -19.47
C PHE A 81 11.92 22.07 -18.65
N PRO A 82 10.99 23.01 -18.40
CA PRO A 82 11.33 24.24 -17.72
C PRO A 82 11.66 23.97 -16.24
N ILE A 83 12.90 24.15 -15.87
CA ILE A 83 13.31 24.11 -14.45
C ILE A 83 12.99 25.50 -13.88
N SER A 84 11.88 25.59 -13.15
CA SER A 84 11.55 26.82 -12.42
C SER A 84 12.11 26.71 -11.00
N PRO A 85 13.07 27.56 -10.62
CA PRO A 85 13.62 27.55 -9.26
C PRO A 85 12.59 27.92 -8.18
N ASN A 86 11.46 28.48 -8.58
CA ASN A 86 10.34 28.87 -7.72
C ASN A 86 9.02 28.16 -8.05
N ALA A 87 9.08 27.00 -8.68
CA ALA A 87 7.88 26.24 -8.94
C ALA A 87 7.30 25.72 -7.62
N GLY A 88 6.46 26.53 -7.00
CA GLY A 88 5.58 26.09 -5.93
C GLY A 88 4.72 24.92 -6.40
N VAL A 89 4.14 24.22 -5.48
CA VAL A 89 3.19 23.13 -5.77
C VAL A 89 2.04 23.70 -6.59
N SER A 90 1.79 23.15 -7.78
CA SER A 90 0.68 23.63 -8.62
C SER A 90 -0.66 23.50 -7.88
N PRO A 91 -1.66 24.35 -8.18
CA PRO A 91 -2.99 24.24 -7.58
C PRO A 91 -3.60 22.85 -7.73
N GLU A 92 -3.38 22.20 -8.86
CA GLU A 92 -3.83 20.82 -9.12
C GLU A 92 -3.12 19.82 -8.20
N THR A 93 -1.82 19.92 -8.04
CA THR A 93 -1.06 19.06 -7.12
C THR A 93 -1.49 19.31 -5.68
N GLN A 94 -1.72 20.57 -5.29
CA GLN A 94 -2.21 20.91 -3.96
C GLN A 94 -3.61 20.33 -3.71
N ALA A 95 -4.50 20.38 -4.70
CA ALA A 95 -5.82 19.75 -4.59
C ALA A 95 -5.73 18.23 -4.42
N ARG A 96 -4.82 17.56 -5.14
CA ARG A 96 -4.56 16.13 -4.97
C ARG A 96 -4.03 15.79 -3.57
N ILE A 97 -3.12 16.59 -3.04
CA ILE A 97 -2.60 16.42 -1.68
C ILE A 97 -3.73 16.57 -0.66
N ASN A 98 -4.57 17.57 -0.80
CA ASN A 98 -5.69 17.80 0.10
C ASN A 98 -6.70 16.63 0.03
N ALA A 99 -7.08 16.18 -1.16
CA ALA A 99 -7.98 15.04 -1.35
C ALA A 99 -7.39 13.76 -0.73
N TYR A 100 -6.08 13.54 -0.87
CA TYR A 100 -5.39 12.44 -0.23
C TYR A 100 -5.46 12.52 1.32
N ARG A 101 -5.23 13.70 1.89
CA ARG A 101 -5.31 13.90 3.35
C ARG A 101 -6.72 13.64 3.90
N GLU A 102 -7.75 14.12 3.21
CA GLU A 102 -9.14 13.87 3.60
C GLU A 102 -9.47 12.36 3.53
N ARG A 103 -9.02 11.69 2.48
CA ARG A 103 -9.18 10.24 2.37
C ARG A 103 -8.49 9.49 3.52
N GLN A 104 -7.31 9.92 3.94
CA GLN A 104 -6.60 9.28 5.07
C GLN A 104 -7.40 9.40 6.37
N LYS A 105 -8.05 10.53 6.64
CA LYS A 105 -8.91 10.69 7.81
C LYS A 105 -10.07 9.69 7.83
N ILE A 106 -10.67 9.42 6.66
CA ILE A 106 -11.75 8.43 6.54
C ILE A 106 -11.19 7.02 6.79
N ILE A 107 -10.04 6.70 6.22
CA ILE A 107 -9.38 5.40 6.41
C ILE A 107 -9.08 5.13 7.88
N ASP A 108 -8.56 6.12 8.60
CA ASP A 108 -8.28 6.01 10.04
C ASP A 108 -9.57 5.72 10.83
N LYS A 109 -10.67 6.37 10.47
CA LYS A 109 -12.00 6.12 11.08
C LYS A 109 -12.53 4.73 10.76
N VAL A 110 -12.36 4.26 9.54
CA VAL A 110 -12.74 2.91 9.12
C VAL A 110 -11.97 1.86 9.91
N ALA A 111 -10.66 2.04 10.06
CA ALA A 111 -9.83 1.11 10.83
C ALA A 111 -10.27 1.04 12.30
N ALA A 112 -10.57 2.19 12.92
CA ALA A 112 -11.12 2.25 14.27
C ALA A 112 -12.49 1.57 14.36
N PHE A 113 -13.38 1.87 13.43
CA PHE A 113 -14.72 1.29 13.36
C PHE A 113 -14.69 -0.24 13.24
N PHE A 114 -13.83 -0.80 12.39
CA PHE A 114 -13.72 -2.26 12.28
C PHE A 114 -13.22 -2.91 13.58
N ALA A 115 -12.35 -2.22 14.32
CA ALA A 115 -11.92 -2.70 15.63
C ALA A 115 -13.06 -2.62 16.68
N GLU A 116 -13.85 -1.55 16.68
CA GLU A 116 -15.01 -1.37 17.56
C GLU A 116 -16.13 -2.40 17.28
N GLU A 117 -16.36 -2.70 16.00
CA GLU A 117 -17.29 -3.74 15.57
C GLU A 117 -16.80 -5.18 15.84
N ASN A 118 -15.57 -5.36 16.30
CA ASN A 118 -14.93 -6.67 16.51
C ASN A 118 -14.94 -7.52 15.23
N VAL A 119 -14.54 -6.92 14.11
CA VAL A 119 -14.35 -7.61 12.83
C VAL A 119 -13.29 -8.71 13.00
N ALA A 120 -13.58 -9.93 12.53
CA ALA A 120 -12.65 -11.05 12.66
C ALA A 120 -11.38 -10.88 11.84
N ALA A 121 -11.51 -10.37 10.62
CA ALA A 121 -10.40 -10.00 9.74
C ALA A 121 -10.90 -9.12 8.59
N VAL A 122 -9.96 -8.46 7.92
CA VAL A 122 -10.22 -7.68 6.71
C VAL A 122 -9.43 -8.27 5.55
N ILE A 123 -10.07 -8.41 4.40
CA ILE A 123 -9.44 -8.79 3.13
C ILE A 123 -9.50 -7.60 2.20
N GLU A 124 -8.35 -7.11 1.76
CA GLU A 124 -8.22 -6.03 0.78
C GLU A 124 -7.74 -6.58 -0.58
N PRO A 125 -8.08 -5.93 -1.70
CA PRO A 125 -7.58 -6.34 -3.01
C PRO A 125 -6.14 -5.87 -3.21
N SER A 126 -5.30 -6.70 -3.82
CA SER A 126 -3.97 -6.30 -4.30
C SER A 126 -4.04 -5.07 -5.22
N ARG A 127 -3.01 -4.23 -5.18
CA ARG A 127 -2.92 -2.99 -5.99
C ARG A 127 -2.21 -3.17 -7.31
N ASP A 128 -1.63 -4.31 -7.55
CA ASP A 128 -0.67 -4.54 -8.60
C ASP A 128 -1.19 -4.37 -10.04
N ALA A 129 -2.48 -4.17 -10.23
CA ALA A 129 -3.07 -3.99 -11.56
C ALA A 129 -2.90 -2.58 -12.17
N ARG A 130 -2.06 -1.71 -11.60
CA ARG A 130 -1.88 -0.36 -12.14
C ARG A 130 -0.86 -0.32 -13.27
N ASN A 131 -1.18 0.48 -14.30
CA ASN A 131 -0.30 0.83 -15.40
C ASN A 131 0.07 -0.30 -16.37
N GLY A 132 -0.79 -1.29 -16.55
CA GLY A 132 -0.54 -2.36 -17.51
C GLY A 132 0.64 -3.28 -17.14
N GLY A 133 1.24 -3.09 -15.97
CA GLY A 133 2.25 -3.95 -15.40
C GLY A 133 1.69 -5.03 -14.49
N GLY A 134 0.40 -5.13 -14.43
CA GLY A 134 -0.27 -6.09 -13.58
C GLY A 134 0.09 -7.51 -13.97
N SER A 135 0.76 -8.17 -13.10
CA SER A 135 1.08 -9.57 -13.15
C SER A 135 -0.13 -10.45 -12.84
N GLY A 136 -1.34 -9.93 -13.10
CA GLY A 136 -2.56 -10.69 -12.94
C GLY A 136 -2.81 -11.19 -11.52
N GLY A 137 -2.53 -10.34 -10.51
CA GLY A 137 -2.89 -10.65 -9.14
C GLY A 137 -1.77 -11.10 -8.24
N THR A 138 -0.53 -10.79 -8.57
CA THR A 138 0.57 -10.97 -7.64
C THR A 138 0.40 -10.10 -6.41
N LEU A 139 0.86 -10.60 -5.29
CA LEU A 139 0.76 -9.98 -3.97
C LEU A 139 1.84 -8.91 -3.73
N PHE A 140 2.45 -8.38 -4.78
CA PHE A 140 3.44 -7.32 -4.63
C PHE A 140 2.77 -6.01 -4.31
N ASP A 141 2.44 -5.84 -3.06
CA ASP A 141 2.08 -4.54 -2.58
C ASP A 141 2.48 -4.38 -1.12
N ASP A 142 3.68 -3.94 -0.92
CA ASP A 142 4.20 -3.62 0.40
C ASP A 142 3.42 -2.51 1.08
N ASN A 143 2.77 -1.68 0.27
CA ASN A 143 1.86 -0.63 0.69
C ASN A 143 0.39 -0.99 0.45
N GLY A 144 0.10 -2.28 0.23
CA GLY A 144 -1.17 -2.75 -0.30
C GLY A 144 -2.36 -2.46 0.53
N ALA A 145 -2.24 -2.58 1.81
CA ALA A 145 -3.33 -2.30 2.69
C ALA A 145 -3.70 -0.82 2.65
N THR A 146 -4.95 -0.56 2.37
CA THR A 146 -5.51 0.78 2.55
C THR A 146 -5.55 1.12 4.03
N LEU A 147 -5.92 0.14 4.84
CA LEU A 147 -5.88 0.24 6.30
C LEU A 147 -4.43 0.14 6.79
N GLY A 148 -4.04 1.01 7.72
CA GLY A 148 -2.72 0.92 8.36
C GLY A 148 -1.56 1.52 7.59
N ARG A 149 -1.79 2.49 6.72
CA ARG A 149 -0.73 3.19 5.97
C ARG A 149 0.24 4.03 6.80
N THR A 150 0.03 4.14 8.09
CA THR A 150 0.95 4.81 9.02
C THR A 150 1.42 3.85 10.12
N PRO A 151 2.04 2.70 9.73
CA PRO A 151 2.41 1.67 10.69
C PRO A 151 3.53 2.10 11.64
N TYR A 152 4.30 3.12 11.25
CA TYR A 152 5.39 3.69 12.06
C TYR A 152 4.90 4.41 13.31
N ILE A 153 3.62 4.79 13.36
CA ILE A 153 2.99 5.39 14.53
C ILE A 153 2.22 4.29 15.24
N ALA A 154 2.70 3.85 16.40
CA ALA A 154 2.14 2.71 17.13
C ALA A 154 0.63 2.84 17.40
N GLU A 155 0.18 4.04 17.74
CA GLU A 155 -1.23 4.35 18.03
C GLU A 155 -2.13 4.25 16.78
N LYS A 156 -1.54 4.34 15.59
CA LYS A 156 -2.24 4.27 14.30
C LYS A 156 -2.17 2.88 13.65
N ARG A 157 -1.53 1.93 14.30
CA ARG A 157 -1.52 0.54 13.80
C ARG A 157 -2.92 -0.03 13.80
N VAL A 158 -3.23 -0.81 12.77
CA VAL A 158 -4.52 -1.47 12.65
C VAL A 158 -4.64 -2.56 13.71
N ARG A 159 -5.75 -2.53 14.44
CA ARG A 159 -6.01 -3.46 15.56
C ARG A 159 -6.77 -4.72 15.14
N VAL A 160 -7.08 -4.85 13.86
CA VAL A 160 -7.72 -6.03 13.29
C VAL A 160 -6.75 -6.72 12.32
N PRO A 161 -6.83 -8.06 12.15
CA PRO A 161 -6.06 -8.76 11.15
C PRO A 161 -6.41 -8.26 9.75
N VAL A 162 -5.41 -7.88 8.95
CA VAL A 162 -5.59 -7.42 7.57
C VAL A 162 -4.74 -8.27 6.65
N VAL A 163 -5.35 -8.79 5.60
CA VAL A 163 -4.67 -9.50 4.53
C VAL A 163 -4.96 -8.85 3.18
N VAL A 164 -3.98 -8.86 2.31
CA VAL A 164 -4.15 -8.49 0.90
C VAL A 164 -4.33 -9.76 0.10
N ALA A 165 -5.37 -9.82 -0.71
CA ALA A 165 -5.65 -10.95 -1.58
C ALA A 165 -5.25 -10.65 -3.03
N ALA A 166 -4.70 -11.65 -3.72
CA ALA A 166 -4.55 -11.60 -5.16
C ALA A 166 -5.88 -11.22 -5.81
N ILE A 167 -5.81 -10.43 -6.87
CA ILE A 167 -7.02 -9.85 -7.49
C ILE A 167 -8.02 -10.91 -7.95
N GLU A 168 -7.55 -12.07 -8.37
CA GLU A 168 -8.40 -13.21 -8.76
C GLU A 168 -9.14 -13.78 -7.55
N SER A 169 -8.43 -13.96 -6.43
CA SER A 169 -9.01 -14.45 -5.17
C SER A 169 -10.03 -13.46 -4.62
N TYR A 170 -9.66 -12.17 -4.57
CA TYR A 170 -10.56 -11.11 -4.17
C TYR A 170 -11.79 -11.03 -5.05
N GLY A 171 -11.58 -11.00 -6.37
CA GLY A 171 -12.66 -10.92 -7.35
C GLY A 171 -13.61 -12.11 -7.32
N ARG A 172 -13.11 -13.32 -7.01
CA ARG A 172 -13.97 -14.49 -6.82
C ARG A 172 -14.91 -14.29 -5.64
N LEU A 173 -14.36 -13.91 -4.47
CA LEU A 173 -15.17 -13.62 -3.28
C LEU A 173 -16.18 -12.53 -3.55
N PHE A 174 -15.74 -11.42 -4.16
CA PHE A 174 -16.60 -10.29 -4.48
C PHE A 174 -17.78 -10.69 -5.39
N ARG A 175 -17.53 -11.43 -6.48
CA ARG A 175 -18.58 -11.87 -7.40
C ARG A 175 -19.56 -12.84 -6.76
N LEU A 176 -19.10 -13.76 -5.91
CA LEU A 176 -19.98 -14.66 -5.16
C LEU A 176 -20.92 -13.88 -4.24
N ILE A 177 -20.39 -12.90 -3.50
CA ILE A 177 -21.21 -12.06 -2.61
C ILE A 177 -22.21 -11.23 -3.42
N GLN A 178 -21.80 -10.65 -4.55
CA GLN A 178 -22.71 -9.91 -5.43
C GLN A 178 -23.82 -10.80 -6.02
N ALA A 179 -23.55 -12.07 -6.23
CA ALA A 179 -24.54 -13.07 -6.66
C ALA A 179 -25.36 -13.63 -5.48
N HIS A 180 -25.26 -13.04 -4.28
CA HIS A 180 -25.94 -13.48 -3.07
C HIS A 180 -25.62 -14.92 -2.65
N VAL A 181 -24.46 -15.43 -3.04
CA VAL A 181 -23.98 -16.75 -2.59
C VAL A 181 -23.27 -16.57 -1.25
N PRO A 182 -23.68 -17.27 -0.20
CA PRO A 182 -23.01 -17.20 1.10
C PRO A 182 -21.56 -17.70 0.98
N VAL A 183 -20.63 -16.88 1.47
CA VAL A 183 -19.20 -17.21 1.44
C VAL A 183 -18.67 -17.30 2.86
N THR A 184 -17.94 -18.38 3.14
CA THR A 184 -17.21 -18.57 4.39
C THR A 184 -15.73 -18.77 4.08
N VAL A 185 -14.88 -18.06 4.80
CA VAL A 185 -13.43 -18.16 4.67
C VAL A 185 -12.82 -18.54 6.01
N GLN A 186 -11.79 -19.37 5.98
CA GLN A 186 -10.92 -19.64 7.12
C GLN A 186 -9.60 -18.87 6.90
N LEU A 187 -9.20 -18.12 7.90
CA LEU A 187 -7.93 -17.39 7.96
C LEU A 187 -7.20 -17.76 9.26
N ASP A 188 -5.88 -17.87 9.13
CA ASP A 188 -4.97 -17.96 10.26
C ASP A 188 -3.80 -17.02 9.98
N VAL A 189 -3.73 -15.95 10.74
CA VAL A 189 -2.76 -14.86 10.54
C VAL A 189 -1.93 -14.70 11.79
N GLU A 190 -0.63 -14.92 11.65
CA GLU A 190 0.34 -14.70 12.72
C GLU A 190 1.30 -13.58 12.30
N THR A 191 1.32 -12.52 13.09
CA THR A 191 2.24 -11.39 12.92
C THR A 191 2.90 -11.09 14.26
N ARG A 192 4.15 -10.69 14.23
CA ARG A 192 4.90 -10.30 15.43
C ARG A 192 5.61 -8.99 15.18
N VAL A 193 5.32 -7.99 15.99
CA VAL A 193 6.09 -6.74 16.00
C VAL A 193 7.39 -6.98 16.78
N THR A 194 8.52 -6.70 16.15
CA THR A 194 9.85 -6.76 16.77
C THR A 194 10.39 -5.35 16.86
N GLY A 195 11.00 -4.96 17.98
CA GLY A 195 11.65 -3.66 18.15
C GLY A 195 10.67 -2.48 18.21
N GLU A 196 10.16 -2.15 19.39
CA GLU A 196 9.21 -1.03 19.56
C GLU A 196 9.89 0.35 19.51
N HIS A 197 11.22 0.42 19.61
CA HIS A 197 11.99 1.67 19.68
C HIS A 197 13.28 1.60 18.87
N GLU A 198 13.23 1.02 17.68
CA GLU A 198 14.39 0.99 16.79
C GLU A 198 14.66 2.38 16.23
N HIS A 199 15.91 2.80 16.26
CA HIS A 199 16.36 4.04 15.67
C HIS A 199 16.68 3.84 14.19
N GLY A 200 16.33 4.82 13.37
CA GLY A 200 16.87 4.95 12.02
C GLY A 200 18.30 5.50 12.09
N PHE A 201 19.09 5.20 11.06
CA PHE A 201 20.46 5.65 10.95
C PHE A 201 20.69 6.30 9.59
N ASP A 202 21.45 7.40 9.61
CA ASP A 202 22.00 8.01 8.41
C ASP A 202 23.54 7.84 8.45
N THR A 203 24.12 7.44 7.33
CA THR A 203 25.57 7.40 7.17
C THR A 203 25.98 8.63 6.36
N ILE A 204 26.75 9.50 6.96
CA ILE A 204 27.21 10.75 6.36
C ILE A 204 28.73 10.70 6.22
N ALA A 205 29.20 11.03 5.02
CA ALA A 205 30.62 11.27 4.74
C ALA A 205 30.78 12.67 4.16
N GLU A 206 31.87 13.33 4.45
CA GLU A 206 32.14 14.68 3.98
C GLU A 206 33.56 14.77 3.39
N ILE A 207 33.61 15.47 2.26
CA ILE A 207 34.88 15.90 1.65
C ILE A 207 34.93 17.43 1.79
N PRO A 208 35.78 17.97 2.66
CA PRO A 208 35.86 19.41 2.86
C PRO A 208 36.26 20.15 1.58
N GLY A 209 35.57 21.25 1.29
CA GLY A 209 35.94 22.13 0.20
C GLY A 209 37.29 22.85 0.43
N THR A 210 38.07 23.02 -0.63
CA THR A 210 39.38 23.67 -0.60
C THR A 210 39.40 25.08 -1.20
N ASP A 211 38.37 25.46 -1.98
CA ASP A 211 38.25 26.78 -2.56
C ASP A 211 37.97 27.83 -1.46
N PRO A 212 38.75 28.92 -1.38
CA PRO A 212 38.59 29.91 -0.31
C PRO A 212 37.22 30.63 -0.31
N THR A 213 36.54 30.69 -1.45
CA THR A 213 35.27 31.41 -1.61
C THR A 213 34.03 30.50 -1.55
N LEU A 214 34.20 29.21 -1.85
CA LEU A 214 33.12 28.24 -1.97
C LEU A 214 33.12 27.19 -0.86
N LYS A 215 34.17 27.09 -0.05
CA LYS A 215 34.35 26.03 0.97
C LYS A 215 33.23 25.94 2.00
N ASP A 216 32.47 27.00 2.18
CA ASP A 216 31.33 27.05 3.11
C ASP A 216 30.02 26.66 2.44
N GLN A 217 30.03 26.37 1.13
CA GLN A 217 28.88 25.83 0.42
C GLN A 217 28.88 24.30 0.50
N VAL A 218 27.71 23.73 0.74
CA VAL A 218 27.52 22.29 0.82
C VAL A 218 26.81 21.79 -0.43
N VAL A 219 27.42 20.84 -1.12
CA VAL A 219 26.78 20.05 -2.18
C VAL A 219 26.52 18.65 -1.60
N MET A 220 25.29 18.23 -1.61
CA MET A 220 24.87 16.95 -1.06
C MET A 220 24.41 16.01 -2.16
N VAL A 221 24.90 14.79 -2.13
CA VAL A 221 24.41 13.66 -2.94
C VAL A 221 24.18 12.48 -2.01
N GLY A 222 23.16 11.68 -2.27
CA GLY A 222 22.85 10.55 -1.40
C GLY A 222 21.79 9.62 -1.98
N GLY A 223 21.56 8.52 -1.30
CA GLY A 223 20.52 7.56 -1.60
C GLY A 223 20.10 6.85 -0.33
N HIS A 224 18.82 6.46 -0.23
CA HIS A 224 18.36 5.69 0.92
C HIS A 224 18.82 4.23 0.82
N LEU A 225 19.07 3.60 1.98
CA LEU A 225 19.52 2.22 2.09
C LEU A 225 18.40 1.23 2.45
N ASP A 226 17.29 1.75 2.93
CA ASP A 226 16.12 0.93 3.21
C ASP A 226 15.42 0.46 1.93
N SER A 227 14.59 -0.55 2.06
CA SER A 227 13.81 -1.09 0.95
C SER A 227 12.35 -1.30 1.36
N TRP A 228 11.53 -1.62 0.38
CA TRP A 228 10.17 -2.09 0.62
C TRP A 228 10.18 -3.44 1.34
N ILE A 229 9.13 -3.68 2.11
CA ILE A 229 8.90 -4.93 2.84
C ILE A 229 8.98 -6.08 1.90
N ALA A 230 9.56 -7.08 1.91
CA ALA A 230 9.75 -8.16 0.93
C ALA A 230 10.66 -7.83 -0.26
N GLY A 231 11.12 -6.58 -0.39
CA GLY A 231 12.11 -6.19 -1.40
C GLY A 231 13.55 -6.42 -0.93
N THR A 232 14.46 -6.70 -1.87
CA THR A 232 15.89 -6.82 -1.55
C THR A 232 16.59 -5.47 -1.51
N GLY A 233 15.96 -4.40 -2.00
CA GLY A 233 16.54 -3.07 -2.09
C GLY A 233 17.62 -2.91 -3.15
N ALA A 234 17.85 -3.90 -4.01
CA ALA A 234 18.93 -3.84 -5.00
C ALA A 234 18.76 -2.68 -6.00
N THR A 235 17.55 -2.50 -6.51
CA THR A 235 17.22 -1.39 -7.43
C THR A 235 16.77 -0.17 -6.66
N ASP A 236 15.84 -0.31 -5.73
CA ASP A 236 15.28 0.76 -4.93
C ASP A 236 15.66 0.56 -3.44
N ASN A 237 16.77 1.14 -2.91
CA ASN A 237 17.58 2.10 -3.66
C ASN A 237 19.09 1.79 -3.59
N GLY A 238 19.49 0.53 -3.55
CA GLY A 238 20.91 0.15 -3.61
C GLY A 238 21.63 0.71 -4.84
N ALA A 239 20.97 0.71 -6.00
CA ALA A 239 21.52 1.29 -7.22
C ALA A 239 21.80 2.80 -7.06
N GLY A 240 20.86 3.57 -6.53
CA GLY A 240 21.06 5.01 -6.29
C GLY A 240 22.14 5.29 -5.26
N THR A 241 22.23 4.46 -4.23
CA THR A 241 23.31 4.55 -3.21
C THR A 241 24.69 4.34 -3.84
N VAL A 242 24.84 3.33 -4.69
CA VAL A 242 26.12 3.06 -5.39
C VAL A 242 26.50 4.22 -6.31
N VAL A 243 25.53 4.81 -7.02
CA VAL A 243 25.77 6.02 -7.84
C VAL A 243 26.24 7.17 -6.96
N ALA A 244 25.59 7.42 -5.84
CA ALA A 244 26.00 8.48 -4.90
C ALA A 244 27.39 8.25 -4.31
N MET A 245 27.78 7.00 -4.09
CA MET A 245 29.13 6.66 -3.59
C MET A 245 30.22 6.80 -4.68
N HIS A 246 29.84 6.75 -5.94
CA HIS A 246 30.79 6.85 -7.07
C HIS A 246 30.94 8.28 -7.60
N ALA A 247 30.01 9.16 -7.31
CA ALA A 247 30.01 10.56 -7.73
C ALA A 247 31.07 11.38 -6.98
#